data_54fe199b953bbddbc82fe18ee4cec792
#
_entry.id   54fe199b953bbddbc82fe18ee4cec792
#
_cell.length_a   1.000
_cell.length_b   1.000
_cell.length_c   1.000
_cell.angle_alpha   90.00
_cell.angle_beta   90.00
_cell.angle_gamma   90.00
#
_symmetry.space_group_name_H-M   'P 1'
#
loop_
_entity.id
_entity.type
_entity.pdbx_description
1 polymer ?
#
loop_
_entity_poly.entity_id
_entity_poly.type
_entity_poly.pdbx_seq_one_letter_code
_entity_poly.pdbx_strand_id
1 'polypeptide(L)'
;MSLNIPLLTWYIRYVCHIDSSSLTSSNATSLSQQTVFATPVSRLLPRIRLRTRQAPNLIGQKILVTIDRWDNTSRYPEGHFVRALGKAESKEAEQESLLLEFDVPYRPFGKAILDCLPGEGDRWIVPPKSETSPEWRDREDLRNLNICSIDPPNCQDIDDALHARLLPNGNIEAGVRMSTLFIAYSMRLLTACNTDIADVSHFVHPDNPMDSEAASRGTTVYLVDKRIDMLPSLLGTNLCSLRPFVERLAFSAIWVIITKLLTSLCPFSHILR
;
A
#
# COMPACT_ATOMS: atom_id res chain seq x y z
N MET A 1 -14.36 -1.60 35.32
CA MET A 1 -13.41 -2.19 34.37
C MET A 1 -12.32 -1.16 34.12
N SER A 2 -11.13 -1.32 34.69
CA SER A 2 -9.99 -0.44 34.43
C SER A 2 -9.44 -0.83 33.05
N LEU A 3 -9.62 0.05 32.08
CA LEU A 3 -8.89 -0.04 30.82
C LEU A 3 -7.40 0.18 31.16
N ASN A 4 -6.67 -0.92 31.33
CA ASN A 4 -5.21 -0.89 31.29
C ASN A 4 -4.82 -0.51 29.84
N ILE A 5 -4.72 0.79 29.60
CA ILE A 5 -4.14 1.31 28.36
C ILE A 5 -2.64 1.01 28.47
N PRO A 6 -2.06 0.18 27.60
CA PRO A 6 -0.65 -0.16 27.68
C PRO A 6 0.20 1.12 27.64
N LEU A 7 1.34 1.12 28.33
CA LEU A 7 2.32 2.23 28.34
C LEU A 7 2.76 2.71 26.95
N LEU A 8 2.52 1.93 25.90
CA LEU A 8 2.78 2.28 24.50
C LEU A 8 1.82 3.33 23.89
N THR A 9 0.67 3.62 24.54
CA THR A 9 -0.34 4.56 24.01
C THR A 9 0.06 6.03 24.12
N TRP A 10 1.10 6.36 24.84
CA TRP A 10 1.57 7.74 25.04
C TRP A 10 2.15 8.40 23.78
N TYR A 11 2.48 7.61 22.73
CA TYR A 11 2.98 8.11 21.46
C TYR A 11 1.93 8.11 20.35
N ILE A 12 0.72 7.59 20.61
CA ILE A 12 -0.33 7.54 19.60
C ILE A 12 -0.90 8.95 19.41
N ARG A 13 -0.96 9.34 18.15
CA ARG A 13 -1.51 10.63 17.72
C ARG A 13 -2.90 10.42 17.18
N TYR A 14 -3.82 11.29 17.55
CA TYR A 14 -5.22 11.19 17.17
C TYR A 14 -5.61 12.36 16.29
N VAL A 15 -6.24 12.09 15.17
CA VAL A 15 -6.84 13.13 14.34
C VAL A 15 -8.16 13.57 14.98
N CYS A 16 -8.30 14.87 15.18
CA CYS A 16 -9.43 15.47 15.84
C CYS A 16 -9.92 16.72 15.10
N HIS A 17 -11.10 17.19 15.47
CA HIS A 17 -11.60 18.54 15.14
C HIS A 17 -12.11 19.23 16.40
N ILE A 18 -12.19 20.55 16.37
CA ILE A 18 -12.76 21.35 17.46
C ILE A 18 -14.05 21.98 16.96
N ASP A 19 -15.16 21.67 17.63
CA ASP A 19 -16.46 22.28 17.36
C ASP A 19 -16.51 23.73 17.89
N SER A 20 -17.18 24.62 17.18
CA SER A 20 -17.38 25.99 17.59
C SER A 20 -18.12 26.13 18.96
N SER A 21 -18.97 25.14 19.27
CA SER A 21 -19.65 25.02 20.56
C SER A 21 -18.72 24.71 21.74
N SER A 22 -17.48 24.31 21.48
CA SER A 22 -16.47 24.02 22.51
C SER A 22 -15.87 25.29 23.11
N LEU A 23 -16.08 26.46 22.52
CA LEU A 23 -15.68 27.74 23.08
C LEU A 23 -16.74 28.18 24.13
N THR A 24 -16.59 27.71 25.35
CA THR A 24 -17.39 28.18 26.47
C THR A 24 -16.82 29.50 26.98
N SER A 25 -17.58 30.52 26.80
CA SER A 25 -17.59 31.84 27.42
C SER A 25 -17.04 33.04 26.66
N SER A 26 -17.89 34.00 26.61
CA SER A 26 -17.85 35.31 25.97
C SER A 26 -16.80 36.30 26.53
N ASN A 27 -15.85 35.88 27.35
CA ASN A 27 -14.87 36.77 28.00
C ASN A 27 -13.40 36.38 27.78
N ALA A 28 -13.11 35.51 26.81
CA ALA A 28 -11.74 35.16 26.52
C ALA A 28 -11.09 36.20 25.63
N THR A 29 -10.33 37.09 26.19
CA THR A 29 -9.33 37.87 25.46
C THR A 29 -8.39 36.89 24.76
N SER A 30 -8.02 37.15 23.51
CA SER A 30 -7.23 36.30 22.62
C SER A 30 -5.89 35.81 23.19
N LEU A 31 -5.50 36.20 24.37
CA LEU A 31 -4.24 35.87 25.06
C LEU A 31 -4.41 34.90 26.23
N SER A 32 -5.63 34.55 26.64
CA SER A 32 -5.84 33.65 27.77
C SER A 32 -5.83 32.17 27.29
N GLN A 33 -5.22 31.30 28.11
CA GLN A 33 -5.30 29.87 27.90
C GLN A 33 -6.73 29.37 28.08
N GLN A 34 -7.26 28.70 27.05
CA GLN A 34 -8.63 28.19 27.07
C GLN A 34 -8.62 26.67 27.14
N THR A 35 -9.62 26.10 27.78
CA THR A 35 -9.90 24.68 27.76
C THR A 35 -10.94 24.41 26.70
N VAL A 36 -10.60 23.59 25.70
CA VAL A 36 -11.48 23.15 24.62
C VAL A 36 -11.52 21.64 24.54
N PHE A 37 -12.55 21.12 23.90
CA PHE A 37 -12.67 19.70 23.63
C PHE A 37 -12.41 19.41 22.14
N ALA A 38 -11.40 18.59 21.88
CA ALA A 38 -11.15 18.02 20.57
C ALA A 38 -11.93 16.71 20.43
N THR A 39 -12.72 16.60 19.37
CA THR A 39 -13.50 15.40 19.04
C THR A 39 -12.68 14.54 18.08
N PRO A 40 -12.24 13.31 18.49
CA PRO A 40 -11.53 12.41 17.61
C PRO A 40 -12.39 11.96 16.43
N VAL A 41 -11.75 11.67 15.28
CA VAL A 41 -12.38 11.03 14.12
C VAL A 41 -12.85 9.62 14.49
N SER A 42 -12.03 8.88 15.24
CA SER A 42 -12.41 7.58 15.77
C SER A 42 -13.51 7.69 16.82
N ARG A 43 -14.64 7.05 16.56
CA ARG A 43 -15.81 7.02 17.48
C ARG A 43 -15.57 6.15 18.73
N LEU A 44 -14.48 5.41 18.79
CA LEU A 44 -14.11 4.57 19.92
C LEU A 44 -13.52 5.40 21.08
N LEU A 45 -13.08 6.61 20.80
CA LEU A 45 -12.46 7.50 21.78
C LEU A 45 -13.42 8.59 22.24
N PRO A 46 -13.40 8.97 23.53
CA PRO A 46 -14.10 10.12 24.02
C PRO A 46 -13.41 11.40 23.53
N ARG A 47 -14.09 12.53 23.69
CA ARG A 47 -13.50 13.84 23.46
C ARG A 47 -12.26 14.05 24.34
N ILE A 48 -11.23 14.70 23.79
CA ILE A 48 -9.95 14.96 24.46
C ILE A 48 -9.94 16.41 24.94
N ARG A 49 -9.63 16.64 26.21
CA ARG A 49 -9.53 17.97 26.80
C ARG A 49 -8.17 18.56 26.46
N LEU A 50 -8.18 19.70 25.78
CA LEU A 50 -6.98 20.45 25.41
C LEU A 50 -6.94 21.81 26.14
N ARG A 51 -5.73 22.21 26.54
CA ARG A 51 -5.46 23.57 27.03
C ARG A 51 -4.62 24.31 26.00
N THR A 52 -5.18 25.30 25.33
CA THR A 52 -4.50 26.03 24.27
C THR A 52 -4.82 27.53 24.30
N ARG A 53 -3.88 28.34 23.79
CA ARG A 53 -4.10 29.76 23.52
C ARG A 53 -4.54 30.01 22.07
N GLN A 54 -4.51 28.99 21.24
CA GLN A 54 -4.79 29.06 19.79
C GLN A 54 -6.20 28.57 19.45
N ALA A 55 -7.07 28.36 20.45
CA ALA A 55 -8.38 27.79 20.23
C ALA A 55 -9.19 28.45 19.10
N PRO A 56 -9.24 29.77 18.93
CA PRO A 56 -9.97 30.39 17.83
C PRO A 56 -9.43 30.01 16.44
N ASN A 57 -8.12 29.80 16.32
CA ASN A 57 -7.48 29.47 15.06
C ASN A 57 -7.62 27.99 14.68
N LEU A 58 -7.99 27.14 15.65
CA LEU A 58 -8.11 25.69 15.45
C LEU A 58 -9.54 25.24 15.10
N ILE A 59 -10.52 26.14 15.25
CA ILE A 59 -11.92 25.87 14.88
C ILE A 59 -12.00 25.67 13.37
N GLY A 60 -12.74 24.63 12.96
CA GLY A 60 -12.92 24.30 11.55
C GLY A 60 -11.66 23.72 10.88
N GLN A 61 -10.66 23.34 11.68
CA GLN A 61 -9.49 22.63 11.20
C GLN A 61 -9.49 21.15 11.66
N LYS A 62 -8.90 20.30 10.85
CA LYS A 62 -8.39 19.00 11.30
C LYS A 62 -7.08 19.22 12.03
N ILE A 63 -6.95 18.61 13.19
CA ILE A 63 -5.78 18.77 14.06
C ILE A 63 -5.27 17.44 14.55
N LEU A 64 -4.00 17.36 14.82
CA LEU A 64 -3.36 16.22 15.44
C LEU A 64 -3.17 16.48 16.93
N VAL A 65 -3.59 15.54 17.76
CA VAL A 65 -3.62 15.62 19.21
C VAL A 65 -2.97 14.38 19.80
N THR A 66 -2.26 14.53 20.91
CA THR A 66 -1.74 13.44 21.74
C THR A 66 -2.47 13.42 23.07
N ILE A 67 -2.74 12.24 23.63
CA ILE A 67 -3.24 12.09 24.99
C ILE A 67 -2.03 12.01 25.92
N ASP A 68 -2.00 12.91 26.91
CA ASP A 68 -0.93 12.97 27.91
C ASP A 68 -1.28 12.18 29.17
N ARG A 69 -2.55 12.23 29.54
CA ARG A 69 -3.01 11.62 30.80
C ARG A 69 -4.50 11.30 30.72
N TRP A 70 -4.87 10.18 31.34
CA TRP A 70 -6.27 9.83 31.57
C TRP A 70 -6.48 9.28 32.97
N ASP A 71 -6.99 10.13 33.85
CA ASP A 71 -7.30 9.74 35.21
C ASP A 71 -8.55 8.85 35.26
N ASN A 72 -8.53 7.80 36.10
CA ASN A 72 -9.64 6.84 36.23
C ASN A 72 -10.96 7.49 36.66
N THR A 73 -10.89 8.66 37.30
CA THR A 73 -12.06 9.43 37.76
C THR A 73 -12.55 10.43 36.71
N SER A 74 -11.80 10.64 35.63
CA SER A 74 -12.15 11.60 34.57
C SER A 74 -12.88 10.93 33.42
N ARG A 75 -13.98 11.53 32.99
CA ARG A 75 -14.69 11.10 31.78
C ARG A 75 -13.89 11.36 30.50
N TYR A 76 -12.99 12.33 30.50
CA TYR A 76 -12.26 12.79 29.33
C TYR A 76 -10.76 12.77 29.60
N PRO A 77 -9.95 12.23 28.67
CA PRO A 77 -8.51 12.34 28.75
C PRO A 77 -8.04 13.79 28.57
N GLU A 78 -6.89 14.08 29.13
CA GLU A 78 -6.16 15.34 28.91
C GLU A 78 -5.08 15.09 27.85
N GLY A 79 -4.91 16.06 26.96
CA GLY A 79 -3.93 15.99 25.90
C GLY A 79 -3.48 17.36 25.43
N HIS A 80 -2.61 17.37 24.44
CA HIS A 80 -2.12 18.61 23.83
C HIS A 80 -2.22 18.59 22.30
N PHE A 81 -2.31 19.78 21.73
CA PHE A 81 -2.25 20.03 20.31
C PHE A 81 -0.83 19.82 19.78
N VAL A 82 -0.68 19.00 18.71
CA VAL A 82 0.60 18.75 18.07
C VAL A 82 0.78 19.67 16.87
N ARG A 83 -0.14 19.60 15.89
CA ARG A 83 -0.17 20.49 14.72
C ARG A 83 -1.53 20.47 14.03
N ALA A 84 -1.77 21.48 13.19
CA ALA A 84 -2.90 21.47 12.27
C ALA A 84 -2.55 20.64 11.02
N LEU A 85 -3.55 19.95 10.47
CA LEU A 85 -3.49 19.27 9.18
C LEU A 85 -4.00 20.16 8.06
N GLY A 86 -4.90 21.07 8.38
CA GLY A 86 -5.52 22.01 7.45
C GLY A 86 -7.01 22.22 7.73
N LYS A 87 -7.65 22.97 6.87
CA LYS A 87 -9.10 23.24 6.96
C LYS A 87 -9.87 21.92 6.82
N ALA A 88 -10.81 21.66 7.73
CA ALA A 88 -11.73 20.53 7.61
C ALA A 88 -12.44 20.57 6.25
N GLU A 89 -12.71 19.39 5.68
CA GLU A 89 -13.29 19.20 4.34
C GLU A 89 -12.38 19.63 3.16
N SER A 90 -11.15 20.07 3.44
CA SER A 90 -10.17 20.20 2.36
C SER A 90 -9.58 18.84 2.00
N LYS A 91 -9.37 18.61 0.69
CA LYS A 91 -8.85 17.33 0.19
C LYS A 91 -7.53 16.92 0.89
N GLU A 92 -6.62 17.87 1.03
CA GLU A 92 -5.29 17.66 1.63
C GLU A 92 -5.40 17.25 3.11
N ALA A 93 -6.24 17.94 3.89
CA ALA A 93 -6.42 17.64 5.31
C ALA A 93 -7.15 16.30 5.51
N GLU A 94 -8.14 15.98 4.68
CA GLU A 94 -8.85 14.70 4.77
C GLU A 94 -7.95 13.53 4.35
N GLN A 95 -7.14 13.66 3.30
CA GLN A 95 -6.18 12.63 2.91
C GLN A 95 -5.13 12.39 3.99
N GLU A 96 -4.54 13.46 4.55
CA GLU A 96 -3.56 13.32 5.62
C GLU A 96 -4.19 12.75 6.89
N SER A 97 -5.45 13.11 7.18
CA SER A 97 -6.23 12.49 8.26
C SER A 97 -6.33 10.99 8.12
N LEU A 98 -6.68 10.50 6.92
CA LEU A 98 -6.77 9.06 6.64
C LEU A 98 -5.41 8.37 6.80
N LEU A 99 -4.35 8.94 6.24
CA LEU A 99 -3.00 8.37 6.36
C LEU A 99 -2.56 8.24 7.82
N LEU A 100 -2.88 9.22 8.65
CA LEU A 100 -2.56 9.21 10.08
C LEU A 100 -3.47 8.27 10.89
N GLU A 101 -4.75 8.17 10.54
CA GLU A 101 -5.71 7.29 11.22
C GLU A 101 -5.37 5.80 11.02
N PHE A 102 -4.87 5.46 9.82
CA PHE A 102 -4.49 4.09 9.46
C PHE A 102 -2.99 3.82 9.59
N ASP A 103 -2.23 4.71 10.24
CA ASP A 103 -0.78 4.59 10.45
C ASP A 103 0.00 4.30 9.16
N VAL A 104 -0.44 4.88 8.02
CA VAL A 104 0.22 4.70 6.73
C VAL A 104 1.55 5.44 6.71
N PRO A 105 2.67 4.77 6.44
CA PRO A 105 3.96 5.42 6.27
C PRO A 105 3.99 6.20 4.94
N TYR A 106 3.91 7.54 4.98
CA TYR A 106 3.86 8.39 3.78
C TYR A 106 5.06 9.36 3.66
N ARG A 107 6.09 9.15 4.46
CA ARG A 107 7.33 9.92 4.37
C ARG A 107 8.09 9.57 3.09
N PRO A 108 8.80 10.53 2.47
CA PRO A 108 9.73 10.22 1.39
C PRO A 108 10.76 9.17 1.80
N PHE A 109 11.22 8.38 0.84
CA PHE A 109 12.27 7.40 1.08
C PHE A 109 13.57 8.08 1.52
N GLY A 110 14.17 7.55 2.57
CA GLY A 110 15.46 8.05 3.09
C GLY A 110 16.62 7.67 2.17
N LYS A 111 17.75 8.37 2.37
CA LYS A 111 18.95 8.15 1.55
C LYS A 111 19.43 6.70 1.57
N ALA A 112 19.46 6.05 2.73
CA ALA A 112 19.90 4.66 2.86
C ALA A 112 19.06 3.68 2.02
N ILE A 113 17.78 3.99 1.79
CA ILE A 113 16.87 3.20 0.95
C ILE A 113 17.17 3.49 -0.52
N LEU A 114 17.33 4.75 -0.88
CA LEU A 114 17.64 5.16 -2.25
C LEU A 114 19.02 4.67 -2.71
N ASP A 115 19.98 4.57 -1.80
CA ASP A 115 21.32 4.02 -2.07
C ASP A 115 21.29 2.50 -2.39
N CYS A 116 20.18 1.79 -2.12
CA CYS A 116 19.98 0.40 -2.51
C CYS A 116 19.51 0.24 -3.97
N LEU A 117 19.16 1.33 -4.66
CA LEU A 117 18.73 1.27 -6.05
C LEU A 117 19.90 0.95 -6.99
N PRO A 118 19.63 0.31 -8.16
CA PRO A 118 20.67 0.10 -9.17
C PRO A 118 21.36 1.39 -9.57
N GLY A 119 22.68 1.38 -9.67
CA GLY A 119 23.48 2.55 -10.01
C GLY A 119 23.21 3.12 -11.41
N GLU A 120 22.74 2.29 -12.32
CA GLU A 120 22.34 2.65 -13.68
C GLU A 120 21.02 3.45 -13.71
N GLY A 121 20.21 3.33 -12.65
CA GLY A 121 18.92 3.99 -12.56
C GLY A 121 17.99 3.58 -13.71
N ASP A 122 17.38 4.58 -14.36
CA ASP A 122 16.47 4.35 -15.49
C ASP A 122 17.11 3.70 -16.74
N ARG A 123 18.44 3.69 -16.80
CA ARG A 123 19.21 3.10 -17.91
C ARG A 123 19.48 1.62 -17.72
N TRP A 124 19.11 1.04 -16.59
CA TRP A 124 19.23 -0.40 -16.37
C TRP A 124 18.40 -1.16 -17.39
N ILE A 125 19.00 -2.15 -18.01
CA ILE A 125 18.37 -3.05 -18.99
C ILE A 125 18.66 -4.50 -18.62
N VAL A 126 17.79 -5.41 -19.04
CA VAL A 126 18.03 -6.84 -18.90
C VAL A 126 19.31 -7.20 -19.68
N PRO A 127 20.32 -7.81 -19.03
CA PRO A 127 21.53 -8.20 -19.72
C PRO A 127 21.26 -9.14 -20.90
N PRO A 128 22.06 -9.07 -21.99
CA PRO A 128 21.94 -9.97 -23.11
C PRO A 128 22.05 -11.44 -22.66
N LYS A 129 21.24 -12.32 -23.27
CA LYS A 129 21.30 -13.75 -22.96
C LYS A 129 22.69 -14.31 -23.27
N SER A 130 23.36 -14.84 -22.25
CA SER A 130 24.67 -15.47 -22.33
C SER A 130 24.74 -16.62 -21.32
N GLU A 131 25.44 -17.67 -21.67
CA GLU A 131 25.67 -18.83 -20.76
C GLU A 131 26.47 -18.43 -19.51
N THR A 132 27.19 -17.32 -19.55
CA THR A 132 28.00 -16.81 -18.45
C THR A 132 27.26 -15.74 -17.62
N SER A 133 26.10 -15.28 -18.06
CA SER A 133 25.32 -14.25 -17.33
C SER A 133 24.58 -14.87 -16.15
N PRO A 134 24.85 -14.41 -14.92
CA PRO A 134 24.16 -14.93 -13.73
C PRO A 134 22.64 -14.79 -13.81
N GLU A 135 22.16 -13.73 -14.45
CA GLU A 135 20.74 -13.40 -14.60
C GLU A 135 20.00 -14.43 -15.45
N TRP A 136 20.70 -15.14 -16.35
CA TRP A 136 20.11 -16.12 -17.26
C TRP A 136 20.27 -17.57 -16.83
N ARG A 137 21.01 -17.86 -15.74
CA ARG A 137 21.28 -19.23 -15.30
C ARG A 137 20.02 -20.06 -15.08
N ASP A 138 19.03 -19.46 -14.42
CA ASP A 138 17.79 -20.13 -13.99
C ASP A 138 16.55 -19.47 -14.61
N ARG A 139 16.71 -18.74 -15.74
CA ARG A 139 15.62 -18.01 -16.39
C ARG A 139 15.36 -18.55 -17.79
N GLU A 140 14.08 -18.66 -18.13
CA GLU A 140 13.60 -18.95 -19.48
C GLU A 140 13.34 -17.67 -20.25
N ASP A 141 13.59 -17.69 -21.56
CA ASP A 141 13.32 -16.56 -22.45
C ASP A 141 11.88 -16.65 -22.98
N LEU A 142 10.99 -15.85 -22.44
CA LEU A 142 9.57 -15.82 -22.80
C LEU A 142 9.21 -14.71 -23.80
N ARG A 143 10.19 -13.99 -24.37
CA ARG A 143 9.97 -12.85 -25.29
C ARG A 143 9.22 -13.22 -26.57
N ASN A 144 9.18 -14.51 -26.93
CA ASN A 144 8.45 -15.02 -28.09
C ASN A 144 6.98 -15.35 -27.79
N LEU A 145 6.52 -15.21 -26.54
CA LEU A 145 5.14 -15.46 -26.17
C LEU A 145 4.30 -14.19 -26.27
N ASN A 146 3.03 -14.36 -26.57
CA ASN A 146 2.04 -13.28 -26.47
C ASN A 146 1.66 -13.10 -25.00
N ILE A 147 2.23 -12.08 -24.38
CA ILE A 147 2.02 -11.75 -22.97
C ILE A 147 1.18 -10.48 -22.89
N CYS A 148 0.20 -10.43 -22.02
CA CYS A 148 -0.65 -9.25 -21.77
C CYS A 148 -0.88 -9.04 -20.27
N SER A 149 -1.19 -7.82 -19.89
CA SER A 149 -1.69 -7.47 -18.56
C SER A 149 -3.14 -6.99 -18.64
N ILE A 150 -3.87 -7.06 -17.52
CA ILE A 150 -5.26 -6.59 -17.43
C ILE A 150 -5.36 -5.64 -16.23
N ASP A 151 -5.05 -4.39 -16.47
CA ASP A 151 -4.96 -3.34 -15.47
C ASP A 151 -5.99 -2.24 -15.70
N PRO A 152 -6.35 -1.46 -14.66
CA PRO A 152 -7.15 -0.26 -14.83
C PRO A 152 -6.48 0.76 -15.77
N PRO A 153 -7.26 1.62 -16.45
CA PRO A 153 -6.71 2.70 -17.27
C PRO A 153 -5.70 3.55 -16.48
N ASN A 154 -4.56 3.85 -17.10
CA ASN A 154 -3.44 4.63 -16.53
C ASN A 154 -2.67 3.96 -15.37
N CYS A 155 -2.79 2.67 -15.19
CA CYS A 155 -1.93 1.91 -14.28
C CYS A 155 -0.46 2.07 -14.72
N GLN A 156 0.44 2.33 -13.77
CA GLN A 156 1.87 2.49 -14.01
C GLN A 156 2.70 1.39 -13.36
N ASP A 157 2.17 0.77 -12.33
CA ASP A 157 2.74 -0.33 -11.58
C ASP A 157 2.06 -1.64 -12.03
N ILE A 158 2.45 -2.11 -13.21
CA ILE A 158 1.94 -3.36 -13.79
C ILE A 158 2.75 -4.50 -13.16
N ASP A 159 2.20 -5.11 -12.12
CA ASP A 159 2.93 -6.10 -11.32
C ASP A 159 2.80 -7.50 -11.90
N ASP A 160 1.77 -7.76 -12.68
CA ASP A 160 1.45 -9.08 -13.21
C ASP A 160 1.05 -9.07 -14.67
N ALA A 161 1.34 -10.18 -15.33
CA ALA A 161 0.98 -10.41 -16.71
C ALA A 161 0.51 -11.86 -16.92
N LEU A 162 -0.11 -12.08 -18.05
CA LEU A 162 -0.73 -13.34 -18.41
C LEU A 162 -0.23 -13.80 -19.78
N HIS A 163 -0.08 -15.11 -19.94
CA HIS A 163 0.06 -15.68 -21.28
C HIS A 163 -0.68 -17.02 -21.42
N ALA A 164 -1.00 -17.39 -22.63
CA ALA A 164 -1.55 -18.71 -22.94
C ALA A 164 -1.07 -19.17 -24.31
N ARG A 165 -0.76 -20.47 -24.43
CA ARG A 165 -0.44 -21.10 -25.70
C ARG A 165 -0.95 -22.53 -25.79
N LEU A 166 -1.27 -22.96 -27.00
CA LEU A 166 -1.58 -24.35 -27.29
C LEU A 166 -0.28 -25.14 -27.44
N LEU A 167 -0.15 -26.24 -26.69
CA LEU A 167 0.99 -27.14 -26.77
C LEU A 167 0.80 -28.18 -27.89
N PRO A 168 1.89 -28.74 -28.44
CA PRO A 168 1.82 -29.77 -29.51
C PRO A 168 1.01 -31.01 -29.14
N ASN A 169 0.89 -31.34 -27.86
CA ASN A 169 0.10 -32.47 -27.36
C ASN A 169 -1.40 -32.16 -27.22
N GLY A 170 -1.84 -30.99 -27.65
CA GLY A 170 -3.22 -30.51 -27.54
C GLY A 170 -3.63 -29.97 -26.18
N ASN A 171 -2.74 -29.93 -25.22
CA ASN A 171 -2.97 -29.25 -23.93
C ASN A 171 -2.75 -27.75 -24.06
N ILE A 172 -3.26 -26.99 -23.09
CA ILE A 172 -3.06 -25.53 -23.02
C ILE A 172 -2.08 -25.23 -21.90
N GLU A 173 -1.04 -24.50 -22.22
CA GLU A 173 -0.22 -23.80 -21.23
C GLU A 173 -0.82 -22.41 -21.02
N ALA A 174 -1.09 -22.04 -19.79
CA ALA A 174 -1.72 -20.77 -19.48
C ALA A 174 -1.13 -20.11 -18.23
N GLY A 175 -1.10 -18.77 -18.16
CA GLY A 175 -0.63 -17.96 -17.07
C GLY A 175 -1.68 -17.02 -16.47
N VAL A 176 -1.93 -17.09 -15.15
CA VAL A 176 -2.86 -16.17 -14.44
C VAL A 176 -2.33 -15.87 -13.04
N ARG A 177 -2.46 -14.59 -12.57
CA ARG A 177 -2.20 -14.19 -11.19
C ARG A 177 -3.34 -14.60 -10.27
N MET A 178 -3.00 -15.18 -9.13
CA MET A 178 -3.92 -15.24 -8.00
C MET A 178 -3.23 -14.73 -6.72
N SER A 179 -3.92 -13.81 -6.04
CA SER A 179 -3.55 -13.41 -4.69
C SER A 179 -3.42 -14.63 -3.77
N THR A 180 -2.40 -14.68 -2.97
CA THR A 180 -1.93 -15.83 -2.15
C THR A 180 -3.02 -16.50 -1.29
N LEU A 181 -4.09 -15.79 -0.95
CA LEU A 181 -5.16 -16.32 -0.10
C LEU A 181 -6.14 -17.27 -0.82
N PHE A 182 -6.25 -17.18 -2.16
CA PHE A 182 -7.20 -18.00 -2.94
C PHE A 182 -6.60 -19.34 -3.39
N ILE A 183 -5.28 -19.47 -3.40
CA ILE A 183 -4.58 -20.67 -3.87
C ILE A 183 -4.90 -21.90 -3.00
N ALA A 184 -5.03 -21.73 -1.69
CA ALA A 184 -5.24 -22.84 -0.76
C ALA A 184 -6.61 -23.52 -0.88
N TYR A 185 -7.65 -22.81 -1.35
CA TYR A 185 -9.02 -23.34 -1.44
C TYR A 185 -9.36 -23.88 -2.83
N SER A 186 -8.76 -23.36 -3.89
CA SER A 186 -9.07 -23.74 -5.28
C SER A 186 -8.20 -24.87 -5.84
N MET A 187 -7.11 -25.26 -5.18
CA MET A 187 -6.21 -26.32 -5.65
C MET A 187 -6.85 -27.72 -5.75
N ARG A 188 -8.06 -27.91 -5.27
CA ARG A 188 -8.77 -29.19 -5.42
C ARG A 188 -9.57 -29.33 -6.73
N LEU A 189 -9.77 -28.26 -7.50
CA LEU A 189 -10.67 -28.29 -8.67
C LEU A 189 -10.10 -27.71 -9.97
N LEU A 190 -8.97 -27.03 -9.96
CA LEU A 190 -8.39 -26.41 -11.14
C LEU A 190 -6.92 -26.75 -11.27
N THR A 191 -6.64 -27.72 -12.10
CA THR A 191 -5.31 -27.94 -12.64
C THR A 191 -5.02 -26.76 -13.58
N ALA A 192 -4.13 -25.89 -13.15
CA ALA A 192 -3.27 -25.13 -14.07
C ALA A 192 -3.60 -23.66 -14.40
N CYS A 193 -2.79 -22.76 -13.91
CA CYS A 193 -2.63 -21.39 -14.43
C CYS A 193 -1.21 -20.88 -14.20
N ASN A 194 -0.63 -20.16 -15.15
CA ASN A 194 0.71 -19.57 -15.06
C ASN A 194 0.63 -18.10 -14.64
N THR A 195 1.56 -17.63 -13.84
CA THR A 195 1.65 -16.22 -13.45
C THR A 195 3.06 -15.74 -13.73
N ASP A 196 3.17 -14.63 -14.47
CA ASP A 196 4.39 -13.84 -14.59
C ASP A 196 4.26 -12.66 -13.64
N ILE A 197 5.13 -12.57 -12.63
CA ILE A 197 5.17 -11.48 -11.65
C ILE A 197 6.52 -10.80 -11.82
N ALA A 198 6.54 -9.47 -11.79
CA ALA A 198 7.80 -8.72 -11.78
C ALA A 198 8.73 -9.23 -10.68
N ASP A 199 9.97 -9.58 -11.04
CA ASP A 199 10.95 -10.11 -10.10
C ASP A 199 11.58 -8.98 -9.28
N VAL A 200 10.87 -8.57 -8.24
CA VAL A 200 11.33 -7.56 -7.28
C VAL A 200 12.54 -8.07 -6.50
N SER A 201 12.65 -9.38 -6.26
CA SER A 201 13.73 -9.97 -5.46
C SER A 201 15.12 -9.85 -6.11
N HIS A 202 15.17 -9.59 -7.43
CA HIS A 202 16.42 -9.27 -8.12
C HIS A 202 17.01 -7.93 -7.65
N PHE A 203 16.18 -6.97 -7.28
CA PHE A 203 16.58 -5.63 -6.88
C PHE A 203 16.55 -5.41 -5.36
N VAL A 204 15.59 -6.03 -4.69
CA VAL A 204 15.38 -5.90 -3.24
C VAL A 204 15.88 -7.16 -2.56
N HIS A 205 17.06 -7.06 -1.96
CA HIS A 205 17.67 -8.19 -1.26
C HIS A 205 17.17 -8.27 0.18
N PRO A 206 17.02 -9.48 0.74
CA PRO A 206 16.63 -9.68 2.13
C PRO A 206 17.50 -8.89 3.11
N ASP A 207 16.88 -8.39 4.18
CA ASP A 207 17.53 -7.72 5.30
C ASP A 207 18.24 -6.39 4.95
N ASN A 208 18.08 -5.86 3.73
CA ASN A 208 18.59 -4.55 3.42
C ASN A 208 17.62 -3.42 3.87
N PRO A 209 18.05 -2.14 3.87
CA PRO A 209 17.19 -1.02 4.26
C PRO A 209 15.92 -0.89 3.42
N MET A 210 15.96 -1.24 2.13
CA MET A 210 14.80 -1.19 1.23
C MET A 210 13.79 -2.28 1.57
N ASP A 211 14.24 -3.51 1.85
CA ASP A 211 13.38 -4.61 2.29
C ASP A 211 12.66 -4.27 3.60
N SER A 212 13.39 -3.75 4.57
CA SER A 212 12.83 -3.32 5.85
C SER A 212 11.78 -2.21 5.71
N GLU A 213 12.02 -1.23 4.84
CA GLU A 213 11.07 -0.15 4.55
C GLU A 213 9.84 -0.68 3.79
N ALA A 214 10.05 -1.53 2.80
CA ALA A 214 8.96 -2.17 2.05
C ALA A 214 8.07 -3.02 2.96
N ALA A 215 8.67 -3.81 3.85
CA ALA A 215 7.96 -4.59 4.87
C ALA A 215 7.16 -3.69 5.82
N SER A 216 7.73 -2.55 6.23
CA SER A 216 7.04 -1.57 7.08
C SER A 216 5.85 -0.92 6.38
N ARG A 217 5.95 -0.63 5.08
CA ARG A 217 4.85 -0.06 4.28
C ARG A 217 3.79 -1.08 3.94
N GLY A 218 4.18 -2.32 3.69
CA GLY A 218 3.32 -3.47 3.43
C GLY A 218 2.58 -3.48 2.09
N THR A 219 2.22 -2.31 1.55
CA THR A 219 1.52 -2.15 0.26
C THR A 219 1.66 -0.73 -0.28
N THR A 220 1.39 -0.55 -1.55
CA THR A 220 1.14 0.78 -2.14
C THR A 220 -0.26 1.24 -1.77
N VAL A 221 -0.41 2.48 -1.31
CA VAL A 221 -1.70 3.08 -0.94
C VAL A 221 -2.12 4.09 -1.99
N TYR A 222 -3.31 3.90 -2.54
CA TYR A 222 -3.88 4.76 -3.59
C TYR A 222 -4.87 5.74 -2.97
N LEU A 223 -4.60 7.03 -3.10
CA LEU A 223 -5.50 8.12 -2.77
C LEU A 223 -6.13 8.68 -4.04
N VAL A 224 -7.04 9.64 -3.90
CA VAL A 224 -7.81 10.20 -5.04
C VAL A 224 -6.91 10.79 -6.13
N ASP A 225 -5.82 11.45 -5.75
CA ASP A 225 -4.96 12.20 -6.66
C ASP A 225 -3.46 11.90 -6.50
N LYS A 226 -3.11 11.02 -5.57
CA LYS A 226 -1.72 10.62 -5.37
C LYS A 226 -1.63 9.18 -4.88
N ARG A 227 -0.45 8.63 -5.04
CA ARG A 227 -0.08 7.31 -4.59
C ARG A 227 1.04 7.39 -3.56
N ILE A 228 0.99 6.54 -2.55
CA ILE A 228 2.05 6.34 -1.56
C ILE A 228 2.67 4.99 -1.88
N ASP A 229 3.81 5.01 -2.53
CA ASP A 229 4.45 3.80 -3.04
C ASP A 229 5.07 2.96 -1.93
N MET A 230 4.95 1.63 -2.03
CA MET A 230 5.65 0.66 -1.19
C MET A 230 7.16 0.67 -1.47
N LEU A 231 7.56 0.82 -2.72
CA LEU A 231 8.93 0.87 -3.19
C LEU A 231 9.19 2.21 -3.91
N PRO A 232 10.45 2.67 -4.01
CA PRO A 232 10.78 3.82 -4.84
C PRO A 232 10.28 3.67 -6.28
N SER A 233 9.86 4.77 -6.91
CA SER A 233 9.24 4.78 -8.24
C SER A 233 10.13 4.13 -9.32
N LEU A 234 11.45 4.22 -9.20
CA LEU A 234 12.37 3.54 -10.12
C LEU A 234 12.11 2.02 -10.16
N LEU A 235 11.77 1.41 -9.04
CA LEU A 235 11.38 0.00 -9.00
C LEU A 235 9.89 -0.15 -9.33
N GLY A 236 9.00 0.42 -8.54
CA GLY A 236 7.57 0.14 -8.60
C GLY A 236 6.91 0.52 -9.93
N THR A 237 7.34 1.59 -10.60
CA THR A 237 6.73 2.03 -11.87
C THR A 237 7.64 1.86 -13.08
N ASN A 238 8.87 1.38 -12.89
CA ASN A 238 9.80 1.18 -13.98
C ASN A 238 10.38 -0.24 -13.97
N LEU A 239 11.43 -0.52 -13.21
CA LEU A 239 12.20 -1.77 -13.33
C LEU A 239 11.39 -3.02 -12.95
N CYS A 240 10.49 -2.91 -12.00
CA CYS A 240 9.57 -3.99 -11.60
C CYS A 240 8.15 -3.82 -12.18
N SER A 241 7.96 -2.98 -13.20
CA SER A 241 6.68 -2.87 -13.90
C SER A 241 6.74 -3.55 -15.26
N LEU A 242 5.84 -4.50 -15.52
CA LEU A 242 5.76 -5.31 -16.75
C LEU A 242 5.14 -4.51 -17.91
N ARG A 243 5.74 -3.36 -18.21
CA ARG A 243 5.26 -2.45 -19.26
C ARG A 243 5.39 -3.05 -20.65
N PRO A 244 4.47 -2.72 -21.59
CA PRO A 244 4.52 -3.22 -22.95
C PRO A 244 5.82 -2.78 -23.67
N PHE A 245 6.36 -3.66 -24.50
CA PHE A 245 7.54 -3.45 -25.33
C PHE A 245 8.85 -3.19 -24.57
N VAL A 246 8.92 -3.53 -23.30
CA VAL A 246 10.12 -3.40 -22.48
C VAL A 246 10.45 -4.74 -21.83
N GLU A 247 11.70 -5.18 -21.95
CA GLU A 247 12.16 -6.43 -21.31
C GLU A 247 12.23 -6.23 -19.80
N ARG A 248 11.69 -7.20 -19.05
CA ARG A 248 11.70 -7.23 -17.59
C ARG A 248 12.01 -8.61 -17.07
N LEU A 249 12.60 -8.66 -15.88
CA LEU A 249 12.74 -9.90 -15.13
C LEU A 249 11.42 -10.21 -14.43
N ALA A 250 10.99 -11.45 -14.57
CA ALA A 250 9.75 -11.90 -13.95
C ALA A 250 9.94 -13.26 -13.27
N PHE A 251 9.12 -13.53 -12.29
CA PHE A 251 8.92 -14.85 -11.68
C PHE A 251 7.62 -15.44 -12.23
N SER A 252 7.71 -16.61 -12.84
CA SER A 252 6.58 -17.26 -13.52
C SER A 252 6.23 -18.58 -12.87
N ALA A 253 4.95 -18.80 -12.62
CA ALA A 253 4.39 -20.11 -12.31
C ALA A 253 3.70 -20.67 -13.57
N ILE A 254 4.17 -21.79 -14.11
CA ILE A 254 3.70 -22.35 -15.38
C ILE A 254 2.87 -23.61 -15.12
N TRP A 255 1.63 -23.66 -15.62
CA TRP A 255 0.74 -24.81 -15.53
C TRP A 255 0.35 -25.34 -16.91
N VAL A 256 0.06 -26.62 -17.00
CA VAL A 256 -0.42 -27.27 -18.22
C VAL A 256 -1.83 -27.79 -18.00
N ILE A 257 -2.79 -27.23 -18.72
CA ILE A 257 -4.20 -27.64 -18.68
C ILE A 257 -4.41 -28.84 -19.60
N ILE A 258 -4.86 -29.96 -19.04
CA ILE A 258 -5.19 -31.16 -19.80
C ILE A 258 -6.59 -30.99 -20.41
N THR A 259 -6.67 -30.64 -21.68
CA THR A 259 -7.94 -30.32 -22.37
C THR A 259 -8.93 -31.48 -22.38
N LYS A 260 -8.47 -32.72 -22.38
CA LYS A 260 -9.34 -33.93 -22.32
C LYS A 260 -10.12 -34.02 -21.01
N LEU A 261 -9.62 -33.44 -19.90
CA LEU A 261 -10.33 -33.38 -18.62
C LEU A 261 -11.39 -32.26 -18.60
N LEU A 262 -11.09 -31.15 -19.25
CA LEU A 262 -12.01 -29.99 -19.34
C LEU A 262 -13.29 -30.33 -20.12
N THR A 263 -13.18 -31.11 -21.21
CA THR A 263 -14.33 -31.54 -22.01
C THR A 263 -15.23 -32.53 -21.27
N SER A 264 -14.72 -33.24 -20.28
CA SER A 264 -15.52 -34.17 -19.44
C SER A 264 -16.16 -33.49 -18.22
N LEU A 265 -15.63 -32.32 -17.78
CA LEU A 265 -16.08 -31.59 -16.57
C LEU A 265 -16.93 -30.36 -16.86
N CYS A 266 -16.89 -29.82 -18.08
CA CYS A 266 -17.68 -28.66 -18.50
C CYS A 266 -18.39 -28.92 -19.82
N PRO A 267 -19.73 -29.14 -19.84
CA PRO A 267 -20.51 -29.26 -21.08
C PRO A 267 -20.69 -27.93 -21.84
N PHE A 268 -20.00 -26.87 -21.45
CA PHE A 268 -20.02 -25.55 -22.13
C PHE A 268 -18.97 -25.46 -23.26
N SER A 269 -19.05 -26.36 -24.24
CA SER A 269 -18.21 -26.32 -25.45
C SER A 269 -18.61 -25.23 -26.47
N HIS A 270 -19.36 -24.21 -26.08
CA HIS A 270 -19.89 -23.18 -27.00
C HIS A 270 -19.36 -21.76 -26.78
N ILE A 271 -18.34 -21.54 -25.95
CA ILE A 271 -17.83 -20.17 -25.65
C ILE A 271 -16.46 -19.86 -26.26
N LEU A 272 -15.87 -20.76 -27.03
CA LEU A 272 -14.64 -20.44 -27.79
C LEU A 272 -14.89 -20.65 -29.29
N ARG A 273 -15.57 -19.67 -29.90
CA ARG A 273 -15.48 -19.32 -31.32
C ARG A 273 -15.28 -17.84 -31.49
#